data_419802d379a7ff518baef3d1320b2502
#
_entry.id   419802d379a7ff518baef3d1320b2502
#
_cell.length_a   1.000
_cell.length_b   1.000
_cell.length_c   1.000
_cell.angle_alpha   90.00
_cell.angle_beta   90.00
_cell.angle_gamma   90.00
#
_symmetry.space_group_name_H-M   'P 1'
#
loop_
_entity.id
_entity.type
_entity.pdbx_description
1 polymer ?
#
loop_
_entity_poly.entity_id
_entity_poly.type
_entity_poly.pdbx_seq_one_letter_code
_entity_poly.pdbx_strand_id
1 'polypeptide(L)'
;MDMYERIKKSIDFIEINLTEHISLNEVASKAFCSLSYFHNVFRLMTGIALKEYIRNRRLVSSAYELVNTDRKIIDLAYKYQYETPSPLPELLLKCLE
;
A
#
# COMPACT_ATOMS: atom_id res chain seq x y z
N MET A 1 -21.72 10.91 -6.20
CA MET A 1 -20.27 10.67 -6.14
C MET A 1 -19.85 9.82 -7.32
N ASP A 2 -18.94 10.29 -8.15
CA ASP A 2 -18.51 9.54 -9.32
C ASP A 2 -17.47 8.47 -8.94
N MET A 3 -17.10 7.64 -9.89
CA MET A 3 -16.16 6.54 -9.63
C MET A 3 -14.78 7.05 -9.25
N TYR A 4 -14.33 8.16 -9.81
CA TYR A 4 -13.04 8.75 -9.46
C TYR A 4 -13.00 9.12 -7.97
N GLU A 5 -14.02 9.79 -7.47
CA GLU A 5 -14.08 10.17 -6.06
C GLU A 5 -14.15 8.95 -5.15
N ARG A 6 -14.88 7.91 -5.57
CA ARG A 6 -14.99 6.66 -4.80
C ARG A 6 -13.64 5.96 -4.70
N ILE A 7 -12.91 5.86 -5.81
CA ILE A 7 -11.57 5.28 -5.82
C ILE A 7 -10.61 6.13 -4.99
N LYS A 8 -10.70 7.45 -5.08
CA LYS A 8 -9.85 8.34 -4.28
C LYS A 8 -10.05 8.11 -2.78
N LYS A 9 -11.29 7.92 -2.35
CA LYS A 9 -11.56 7.63 -0.93
C LYS A 9 -10.91 6.32 -0.48
N SER A 10 -10.94 5.30 -1.33
CA SER A 10 -10.28 4.04 -1.01
C SER A 10 -8.77 4.18 -0.94
N ILE A 11 -8.18 4.97 -1.82
CA ILE A 11 -6.74 5.25 -1.80
C ILE A 11 -6.35 6.04 -0.55
N ASP A 12 -7.15 7.03 -0.17
CA ASP A 12 -6.91 7.79 1.06
C ASP A 12 -6.92 6.88 2.29
N PHE A 13 -7.85 5.93 2.32
CA PHE A 13 -7.90 4.93 3.40
C PHE A 13 -6.63 4.09 3.43
N ILE A 14 -6.15 3.63 2.27
CA ILE A 14 -4.90 2.87 2.19
C ILE A 14 -3.72 3.70 2.74
N GLU A 15 -3.60 4.95 2.30
CA GLU A 15 -2.49 5.81 2.70
C GLU A 15 -2.45 6.06 4.21
N ILE A 16 -3.62 6.24 4.83
CA ILE A 16 -3.71 6.45 6.27
C ILE A 16 -3.32 5.18 7.05
N ASN A 17 -3.54 4.01 6.47
CA ASN A 17 -3.38 2.73 7.14
C ASN A 17 -2.19 1.90 6.66
N LEU A 18 -1.20 2.50 6.02
CA LEU A 18 -0.04 1.75 5.50
C LEU A 18 0.71 0.99 6.59
N THR A 19 0.74 1.52 7.80
CA THR A 19 1.43 0.88 8.94
C THR A 19 0.54 -0.09 9.72
N GLU A 20 -0.70 -0.26 9.28
CA GLU A 20 -1.67 -1.15 9.92
C GLU A 20 -2.01 -2.31 9.01
N HIS A 21 -2.69 -3.32 9.57
CA HIS A 21 -3.27 -4.38 8.74
C HIS A 21 -4.38 -3.78 7.88
N ILE A 22 -4.33 -4.03 6.57
CA ILE A 22 -5.33 -3.53 5.63
C ILE A 22 -6.16 -4.69 5.11
N SER A 23 -7.47 -4.66 5.39
CA SER A 23 -8.41 -5.60 4.81
C SER A 23 -8.84 -5.09 3.42
N LEU A 24 -8.72 -5.95 2.40
CA LEU A 24 -9.11 -5.57 1.04
C LEU A 24 -10.63 -5.31 0.95
N ASN A 25 -11.42 -6.03 1.76
CA ASN A 25 -12.85 -5.77 1.82
C ASN A 25 -13.16 -4.38 2.37
N GLU A 26 -12.41 -3.93 3.37
CA GLU A 26 -12.58 -2.58 3.89
C GLU A 26 -12.22 -1.53 2.86
N VAL A 27 -11.14 -1.76 2.09
CA VAL A 27 -10.74 -0.84 1.02
C VAL A 27 -11.88 -0.70 0.00
N ALA A 28 -12.45 -1.83 -0.43
CA ALA A 28 -13.57 -1.81 -1.38
C ALA A 28 -14.78 -1.09 -0.80
N SER A 29 -15.05 -1.28 0.50
CA SER A 29 -16.18 -0.64 1.17
C SER A 29 -16.06 0.88 1.19
N LYS A 30 -14.85 1.42 1.25
CA LYS A 30 -14.63 2.87 1.20
C LYS A 30 -15.01 3.46 -0.16
N ALA A 31 -15.01 2.63 -1.21
CA ALA A 31 -15.44 3.00 -2.54
C ALA A 31 -16.90 2.60 -2.81
N PHE A 32 -17.61 2.09 -1.79
CA PHE A 32 -18.99 1.63 -1.89
C PHE A 32 -19.16 0.54 -2.95
N CYS A 33 -18.18 -0.37 -3.04
CA CYS A 33 -18.15 -1.45 -4.03
C CYS A 33 -17.98 -2.80 -3.36
N SER A 34 -18.41 -3.87 -4.05
CA SER A 34 -17.95 -5.21 -3.71
C SER A 34 -16.46 -5.33 -4.03
N LEU A 35 -15.79 -6.27 -3.38
CA LEU A 35 -14.35 -6.47 -3.61
C LEU A 35 -14.05 -6.84 -5.07
N SER A 36 -14.84 -7.75 -5.66
CA SER A 36 -14.64 -8.15 -7.06
C SER A 36 -14.77 -6.98 -8.02
N TYR A 37 -15.82 -6.18 -7.86
CA TYR A 37 -16.02 -5.00 -8.70
C TYR A 37 -14.88 -3.99 -8.51
N PHE A 38 -14.50 -3.76 -7.26
CA PHE A 38 -13.42 -2.83 -6.94
C PHE A 38 -12.11 -3.25 -7.58
N HIS A 39 -11.74 -4.54 -7.50
CA HIS A 39 -10.53 -5.05 -8.13
C HIS A 39 -10.49 -4.74 -9.63
N ASN A 40 -11.59 -4.98 -10.31
CA ASN A 40 -11.66 -4.75 -11.76
C ASN A 40 -11.52 -3.28 -12.10
N VAL A 41 -12.25 -2.42 -11.40
CA VAL A 41 -12.21 -0.97 -11.65
C VAL A 41 -10.85 -0.40 -11.29
N PHE A 42 -10.30 -0.79 -10.16
CA PHE A 42 -8.99 -0.30 -9.71
C PHE A 42 -7.91 -0.64 -10.73
N ARG A 43 -7.90 -1.89 -11.21
CA ARG A 43 -6.93 -2.33 -12.21
C ARG A 43 -7.09 -1.60 -13.54
N LEU A 44 -8.33 -1.35 -13.97
CA LEU A 44 -8.58 -0.57 -15.19
C LEU A 44 -8.09 0.87 -15.06
N MET A 45 -8.25 1.48 -13.88
CA MET A 45 -7.89 2.88 -13.68
C MET A 45 -6.41 3.08 -13.42
N THR A 46 -5.75 2.15 -12.74
CA THR A 46 -4.36 2.31 -12.31
C THR A 46 -3.38 1.45 -13.10
N GLY A 47 -3.86 0.38 -13.73
CA GLY A 47 -3.01 -0.55 -14.46
C GLY A 47 -2.36 -1.61 -13.57
N ILE A 48 -2.56 -1.59 -12.25
CA ILE A 48 -1.95 -2.55 -11.34
C ILE A 48 -3.00 -3.14 -10.39
N ALA A 49 -2.67 -4.31 -9.85
CA ALA A 49 -3.54 -4.95 -8.87
C ALA A 49 -3.49 -4.21 -7.53
N LEU A 50 -4.58 -4.27 -6.76
CA LEU A 50 -4.67 -3.58 -5.48
C LEU A 50 -3.58 -4.00 -4.49
N LYS A 51 -3.30 -5.29 -4.37
CA LYS A 51 -2.24 -5.79 -3.48
C LYS A 51 -0.87 -5.24 -3.87
N GLU A 52 -0.61 -5.17 -5.16
CA GLU A 52 0.64 -4.64 -5.68
C GLU A 52 0.77 -3.15 -5.37
N TYR A 53 -0.31 -2.41 -5.51
CA TYR A 53 -0.34 -0.99 -5.16
C TYR A 53 0.02 -0.79 -3.68
N ILE A 54 -0.63 -1.53 -2.78
CA ILE A 54 -0.38 -1.42 -1.34
C ILE A 54 1.08 -1.78 -1.03
N ARG A 55 1.58 -2.86 -1.61
CA ARG A 55 2.98 -3.28 -1.43
C ARG A 55 3.95 -2.20 -1.87
N ASN A 56 3.71 -1.62 -3.05
CA ASN A 56 4.58 -0.58 -3.59
C ASN A 56 4.57 0.67 -2.73
N ARG A 57 3.41 1.07 -2.22
CA ARG A 57 3.31 2.23 -1.36
C ARG A 57 4.01 2.02 -0.02
N ARG A 58 3.88 0.82 0.55
CA ARG A 58 4.60 0.47 1.78
C ARG A 58 6.11 0.50 1.56
N LEU A 59 6.56 -0.04 0.43
CA LEU A 59 7.97 -0.06 0.09
C LEU A 59 8.53 1.35 -0.08
N VAL A 60 7.87 2.20 -0.85
CA VAL A 60 8.31 3.57 -1.07
C VAL A 60 8.31 4.37 0.23
N SER A 61 7.27 4.21 1.04
CA SER A 61 7.16 4.93 2.32
C SER A 61 8.25 4.51 3.30
N SER A 62 8.56 3.20 3.36
CA SER A 62 9.64 2.72 4.22
C SER A 62 11.01 3.20 3.73
N ALA A 63 11.23 3.23 2.43
CA ALA A 63 12.46 3.77 1.85
C ALA A 63 12.64 5.24 2.19
N TYR A 64 11.57 6.02 2.11
CA TYR A 64 11.60 7.44 2.47
C TYR A 64 11.99 7.63 3.94
N GLU A 65 11.40 6.86 4.85
CA GLU A 65 11.74 6.94 6.26
C GLU A 65 13.19 6.51 6.51
N LEU A 66 13.66 5.48 5.83
CA LEU A 66 15.04 5.00 6.01
C LEU A 66 16.05 6.09 5.64
N VAL A 67 15.78 6.85 4.57
CA VAL A 67 16.68 7.92 4.10
C VAL A 67 16.59 9.15 4.99
N ASN A 68 15.42 9.47 5.53
CA ASN A 68 15.16 10.73 6.21
C ASN A 68 15.13 10.64 7.73
N THR A 69 15.33 9.46 8.30
CA THR A 69 15.33 9.26 9.76
C THR A 69 16.46 8.30 10.13
N ASP A 70 16.72 8.19 11.45
CA ASP A 70 17.73 7.26 11.98
C ASP A 70 17.15 5.88 12.29
N ARG A 71 15.95 5.57 11.80
CA ARG A 71 15.30 4.29 12.06
C ARG A 71 16.02 3.16 11.35
N LYS A 72 16.08 2.01 12.05
CA LYS A 72 16.72 0.81 11.50
C LYS A 72 15.79 0.08 10.55
N ILE A 73 16.37 -0.63 9.58
CA ILE A 73 15.60 -1.43 8.62
C ILE A 73 14.66 -2.41 9.33
N ILE A 74 15.14 -3.06 10.40
CA ILE A 74 14.31 -4.03 11.14
C ILE A 74 13.05 -3.37 11.71
N ASP A 75 13.18 -2.16 12.26
CA ASP A 75 12.04 -1.44 12.83
C ASP A 75 11.04 -1.04 11.75
N LEU A 76 11.54 -0.58 10.60
CA LEU A 76 10.70 -0.20 9.47
C LEU A 76 9.99 -1.41 8.87
N ALA A 77 10.65 -2.56 8.81
CA ALA A 77 10.03 -3.78 8.31
C ALA A 77 8.80 -4.13 9.13
N TYR A 78 8.91 -4.12 10.46
CA TYR A 78 7.76 -4.41 11.32
C TYR A 78 6.70 -3.31 11.26
N LYS A 79 7.13 -2.05 11.20
CA LYS A 79 6.20 -0.93 11.09
C LYS A 79 5.29 -1.04 9.86
N TYR A 80 5.84 -1.47 8.73
CA TYR A 80 5.12 -1.56 7.46
C TYR A 80 4.59 -2.97 7.17
N GLN A 81 4.36 -3.76 8.21
CA GLN A 81 3.64 -5.03 8.13
C GLN A 81 4.40 -6.15 7.43
N TYR A 82 5.71 -6.10 7.37
CA TYR A 82 6.51 -7.25 6.95
C TYR A 82 6.62 -8.24 8.11
N GLU A 83 6.38 -9.51 7.86
CA GLU A 83 6.46 -10.55 8.89
C GLU A 83 7.87 -10.73 9.42
N THR A 84 8.86 -10.59 8.53
CA THR A 84 10.28 -10.63 8.89
C THR A 84 10.99 -9.46 8.22
N PRO A 85 12.16 -9.01 8.75
CA PRO A 85 12.92 -7.95 8.10
C PRO A 85 13.63 -8.39 6.83
N SER A 86 13.74 -9.71 6.58
CA SER A 86 14.57 -10.26 5.51
C SER A 86 14.28 -9.75 4.10
N PRO A 87 13.02 -9.65 3.65
CA PRO A 87 12.77 -9.21 2.28
C PRO A 87 12.94 -7.70 2.06
N LEU A 88 12.87 -6.89 3.13
CA LEU A 88 12.88 -5.44 2.98
C LEU A 88 14.18 -4.88 2.38
N PRO A 89 15.39 -5.30 2.80
CA PRO A 89 16.62 -4.78 2.19
C PRO A 89 16.71 -5.04 0.69
N GLU A 90 16.32 -6.24 0.24
CA GLU A 90 16.33 -6.57 -1.18
C GLU A 90 15.33 -5.74 -1.97
N LEU A 91 14.12 -5.57 -1.42
CA LEU A 91 13.07 -4.79 -2.06
C LEU A 91 13.46 -3.31 -2.14
N LEU A 92 14.12 -2.79 -1.11
CA LEU A 92 14.61 -1.41 -1.11
C LEU A 92 15.68 -1.20 -2.16
N LEU A 93 16.60 -2.15 -2.32
CA LEU A 93 17.63 -2.06 -3.35
C LEU A 93 17.00 -2.03 -4.74
N LYS A 94 16.00 -2.85 -5.00
CA LYS A 94 15.28 -2.83 -6.27
C LYS A 94 14.55 -1.51 -6.50
N CYS A 95 13.99 -0.94 -5.45
CA CYS A 95 13.26 0.33 -5.54
C CYS A 95 14.21 1.48 -5.90
N LEU A 96 15.45 1.41 -5.43
CA LEU A 96 16.46 2.46 -5.66
C LEU A 96 17.19 2.31 -7.01
N GLU A 97 17.01 1.17 -7.68
CA GLU A 97 17.54 0.98 -9.03
C GLU A 97 16.67 1.72 -10.06
#